data_dc7d1a2c7a69a1057f725cbe634b8ceb
#
_entry.id   dc7d1a2c7a69a1057f725cbe634b8ceb
#
_cell.length_a   1.000
_cell.length_b   1.000
_cell.length_c   1.000
_cell.angle_alpha   90.00
_cell.angle_beta   90.00
_cell.angle_gamma   90.00
#
_symmetry.space_group_name_H-M   'P 1'
#
loop_
_entity.id
_entity.type
_entity.pdbx_description
1 polymer ?
#
loop_
_entity_poly.entity_id
_entity_poly.type
_entity_poly.pdbx_seq_one_letter_code
_entity_poly.pdbx_strand_id
1 'polypeptide(L)'
;MARKPTVTQPRRGEVYLVNFDPTIGSEIKKTRPALILQNNISNRYSPVTIVAAITSQFDKDRLYPTEALIKAKEGGLTVDSVVLLNQIRSIDKHRLIKRLGVLKPQTMENVERALQISFGLVKF
;
A
#
# COMPACT_ATOMS: atom_id res chain seq x y z
N MET A 1 -7.85 30.67 14.82
CA MET A 1 -8.03 29.25 14.85
C MET A 1 -6.83 28.50 14.32
N ALA A 2 -6.39 27.61 15.10
CA ALA A 2 -5.25 26.81 14.68
C ALA A 2 -5.62 25.91 13.52
N ARG A 3 -4.79 25.93 12.53
CA ARG A 3 -4.97 25.04 11.41
C ARG A 3 -4.35 23.71 11.74
N LYS A 4 -5.15 22.71 11.73
CA LYS A 4 -4.65 21.37 11.90
C LYS A 4 -3.84 20.96 10.70
N PRO A 5 -2.70 20.32 10.89
CA PRO A 5 -1.98 19.79 9.75
C PRO A 5 -2.89 18.86 8.98
N THR A 6 -2.93 19.05 7.71
CA THR A 6 -3.72 18.17 6.86
C THR A 6 -2.80 17.15 6.27
N VAL A 7 -3.26 15.92 6.24
CA VAL A 7 -2.60 14.90 5.48
C VAL A 7 -2.72 15.31 4.02
N THR A 8 -1.61 15.30 3.31
CA THR A 8 -1.65 15.52 1.87
C THR A 8 -2.59 14.48 1.28
N GLN A 9 -3.46 14.93 0.40
CA GLN A 9 -4.40 14.02 -0.22
C GLN A 9 -3.67 12.91 -0.93
N PRO A 10 -3.93 11.64 -0.56
CA PRO A 10 -3.22 10.53 -1.20
C PRO A 10 -3.73 10.31 -2.61
N ARG A 11 -2.84 9.80 -3.46
CA ARG A 11 -3.19 9.45 -4.83
C ARG A 11 -2.83 7.98 -5.06
N ARG A 12 -3.66 7.32 -5.86
CA ARG A 12 -3.45 5.91 -6.20
C ARG A 12 -2.06 5.72 -6.80
N GLY A 13 -1.35 4.71 -6.31
CA GLY A 13 0.01 4.42 -6.75
C GLY A 13 1.09 5.01 -5.88
N GLU A 14 0.74 5.91 -4.97
CA GLU A 14 1.71 6.46 -4.04
C GLU A 14 1.99 5.50 -2.90
N VAL A 15 3.23 5.55 -2.41
CA VAL A 15 3.67 4.80 -1.24
C VAL A 15 3.74 5.75 -0.06
N TYR A 16 3.07 5.39 1.01
CA TYR A 16 3.05 6.17 2.26
C TYR A 16 3.57 5.33 3.41
N LEU A 17 4.19 6.01 4.36
CA LEU A 17 4.42 5.43 5.68
C LEU A 17 3.10 5.51 6.44
N VAL A 18 2.64 4.38 6.99
CA VAL A 18 1.31 4.26 7.59
C VAL A 18 1.42 3.64 8.97
N ASN A 19 0.63 4.17 9.91
CA ASN A 19 0.48 3.58 11.22
C ASN A 19 -0.66 2.56 11.17
N PHE A 20 -0.31 1.28 11.26
CA PHE A 20 -1.29 0.19 11.18
C PHE A 20 -1.83 -0.23 12.54
N ASP A 21 -1.25 0.21 13.64
CA ASP A 21 -1.72 -0.17 14.97
C ASP A 21 -3.01 0.57 15.33
N PRO A 22 -3.89 -0.06 16.09
CA PRO A 22 -3.81 -1.44 16.59
C PRO A 22 -4.23 -2.46 15.53
N THR A 23 -3.64 -3.67 15.64
CA THR A 23 -3.95 -4.79 14.74
C THR A 23 -4.19 -6.04 15.56
N ILE A 24 -4.70 -7.08 14.91
CA ILE A 24 -5.06 -8.34 15.57
C ILE A 24 -4.35 -9.49 14.88
N GLY A 25 -3.73 -10.37 15.67
CA GLY A 25 -3.19 -11.63 15.19
C GLY A 25 -2.13 -11.47 14.10
N SER A 26 -2.37 -12.08 12.95
CA SER A 26 -1.41 -12.10 11.84
C SER A 26 -1.44 -10.88 10.95
N GLU A 27 -2.29 -9.89 11.27
CA GLU A 27 -2.30 -8.65 10.50
C GLU A 27 -0.95 -7.94 10.63
N ILE A 28 -0.57 -7.28 9.54
CA ILE A 28 0.64 -6.48 9.58
C ILE A 28 0.43 -5.33 10.58
N LYS A 29 1.45 -5.04 11.36
CA LYS A 29 1.30 -4.08 12.46
C LYS A 29 2.44 -3.08 12.47
N LYS A 30 2.31 -2.10 13.38
CA LYS A 30 3.27 -1.03 13.57
C LYS A 30 3.23 -0.07 12.38
N THR A 31 4.27 0.73 12.30
CA THR A 31 4.42 1.71 11.23
C THR A 31 5.19 1.06 10.09
N ARG A 32 4.57 1.04 8.90
CA ARG A 32 5.15 0.38 7.75
C ARG A 32 4.77 1.11 6.48
N PRO A 33 5.54 0.92 5.39
CA PRO A 33 5.12 1.42 4.10
C PRO A 33 3.86 0.71 3.63
N ALA A 34 3.05 1.42 2.86
CA ALA A 34 1.87 0.87 2.25
C ALA A 34 1.60 1.58 0.93
N LEU A 35 0.94 0.87 0.03
CA LEU A 35 0.58 1.37 -1.28
C LEU A 35 -0.86 1.85 -1.27
N ILE A 36 -1.10 3.06 -1.78
CA ILE A 36 -2.45 3.60 -1.95
C ILE A 36 -3.10 2.91 -3.14
N LEU A 37 -4.17 2.16 -2.88
CA LEU A 37 -4.90 1.43 -3.90
C LEU A 37 -6.17 2.15 -4.35
N GLN A 38 -6.78 2.93 -3.47
CA GLN A 38 -8.07 3.53 -3.73
C GLN A 38 -8.00 4.51 -4.90
N ASN A 39 -9.07 4.58 -5.68
CA ASN A 39 -9.17 5.49 -6.81
C ASN A 39 -9.09 6.94 -6.34
N ASN A 40 -8.68 7.83 -7.26
CA ASN A 40 -8.38 9.21 -6.89
C ASN A 40 -9.63 10.05 -6.59
N ILE A 41 -10.77 9.68 -7.14
CA ILE A 41 -12.01 10.40 -6.83
C ILE A 41 -12.38 10.15 -5.38
N SER A 42 -12.39 8.89 -4.97
CA SER A 42 -12.65 8.55 -3.57
C SER A 42 -11.59 9.12 -2.64
N ASN A 43 -10.32 9.09 -3.06
CA ASN A 43 -9.25 9.68 -2.26
C ASN A 43 -9.49 11.16 -1.99
N ARG A 44 -10.12 11.85 -2.93
CA ARG A 44 -10.37 13.27 -2.78
C ARG A 44 -11.48 13.56 -1.77
N TYR A 45 -12.52 12.75 -1.75
CA TYR A 45 -13.73 13.09 -1.00
C TYR A 45 -13.96 12.26 0.26
N SER A 46 -13.33 11.10 0.37
CA SER A 46 -13.56 10.21 1.51
C SER A 46 -12.57 10.49 2.65
N PRO A 47 -13.00 10.35 3.90
CA PRO A 47 -12.06 10.45 5.03
C PRO A 47 -11.17 9.21 5.15
N VAL A 48 -11.45 8.16 4.39
CA VAL A 48 -10.64 6.93 4.41
C VAL A 48 -9.99 6.69 3.06
N THR A 49 -8.93 5.91 3.07
CA THR A 49 -8.34 5.39 1.84
C THR A 49 -8.07 3.90 2.00
N ILE A 50 -7.86 3.22 0.88
CA ILE A 50 -7.61 1.78 0.86
C ILE A 50 -6.14 1.58 0.54
N VAL A 51 -5.45 0.80 1.37
CA VAL A 51 -4.02 0.55 1.21
C VAL A 51 -3.73 -0.94 1.26
N ALA A 52 -2.59 -1.32 0.66
CA ALA A 52 -2.02 -2.65 0.83
C ALA A 52 -0.66 -2.48 1.51
N ALA A 53 -0.40 -3.31 2.50
CA ALA A 53 0.85 -3.27 3.24
C ALA A 53 2.03 -3.67 2.37
N ILE A 54 3.19 -3.12 2.67
CA ILE A 54 4.44 -3.43 1.98
C ILE A 54 5.41 -3.99 3.01
N THR A 55 6.14 -5.04 2.64
CA THR A 55 7.14 -5.63 3.52
C THR A 55 8.41 -5.96 2.76
N SER A 56 9.55 -5.86 3.46
CA SER A 56 10.82 -6.34 2.94
C SER A 56 11.11 -7.78 3.36
N GLN A 57 10.22 -8.37 4.14
CA GLN A 57 10.36 -9.75 4.60
C GLN A 57 9.56 -10.65 3.66
N PHE A 58 10.21 -11.23 2.70
CA PHE A 58 9.56 -12.11 1.72
C PHE A 58 10.59 -13.08 1.14
N ASP A 59 10.08 -14.15 0.52
CA ASP A 59 10.93 -15.15 -0.13
C ASP A 59 11.33 -14.64 -1.51
N LYS A 60 12.60 -14.26 -1.65
CA LYS A 60 13.09 -13.68 -2.89
C LYS A 60 13.16 -14.66 -4.04
N ASP A 61 13.18 -15.95 -3.73
CA ASP A 61 13.25 -16.99 -4.74
C ASP A 61 11.87 -17.40 -5.22
N ARG A 62 10.82 -17.01 -4.52
CA ARG A 62 9.48 -17.48 -4.82
C ARG A 62 8.42 -16.51 -4.35
N LEU A 63 7.97 -15.66 -5.25
CA LEU A 63 6.86 -14.76 -4.94
C LEU A 63 5.55 -15.52 -4.99
N TYR A 64 4.66 -15.22 -4.04
CA TYR A 64 3.30 -15.72 -4.13
C TYR A 64 2.52 -14.90 -5.16
N PRO A 65 1.49 -15.52 -5.80
CA PRO A 65 0.70 -14.80 -6.82
C PRO A 65 0.03 -13.53 -6.29
N THR A 66 -0.17 -13.44 -4.98
CA THR A 66 -0.79 -12.26 -4.35
C THR A 66 0.23 -11.21 -3.93
N GLU A 67 1.49 -11.37 -4.33
CA GLU A 67 2.56 -10.41 -4.02
C GLU A 67 3.02 -9.73 -5.30
N ALA A 68 3.39 -8.46 -5.19
CA ALA A 68 3.95 -7.71 -6.30
C ALA A 68 5.28 -7.11 -5.86
N LEU A 69 6.35 -7.40 -6.62
CA LEU A 69 7.69 -6.96 -6.29
C LEU A 69 7.88 -5.48 -6.58
N ILE A 70 8.53 -4.79 -5.66
CA ILE A 70 9.02 -3.42 -5.84
C ILE A 70 10.52 -3.47 -5.66
N LYS A 71 11.27 -3.08 -6.68
CA LYS A 71 12.72 -3.03 -6.60
C LYS A 71 13.15 -1.87 -5.71
N ALA A 72 14.30 -2.04 -5.06
CA ALA A 72 14.88 -0.99 -4.24
C ALA A 72 14.95 0.32 -5.00
N LYS A 73 14.70 1.41 -4.31
CA LYS A 73 14.65 2.80 -4.79
C LYS A 73 13.37 3.19 -5.48
N GLU A 74 12.59 2.25 -5.97
CA GLU A 74 11.27 2.59 -6.50
C GLU A 74 10.33 2.89 -5.34
N GLY A 75 9.46 3.88 -5.51
CA GLY A 75 8.46 4.22 -4.50
C GLY A 75 9.04 4.79 -3.21
N GLY A 76 10.30 5.23 -3.24
CA GLY A 76 10.97 5.75 -2.05
C GLY A 76 11.43 4.68 -1.08
N LEU A 77 11.41 3.40 -1.49
CA LEU A 77 11.85 2.29 -0.65
C LEU A 77 13.35 2.07 -0.82
N THR A 78 14.04 1.70 0.26
CA THR A 78 15.48 1.54 0.22
C THR A 78 15.93 0.12 -0.10
N VAL A 79 15.04 -0.85 0.04
CA VAL A 79 15.34 -2.27 -0.21
C VAL A 79 14.22 -2.89 -1.02
N ASP A 80 14.54 -4.00 -1.68
CA ASP A 80 13.52 -4.78 -2.39
C ASP A 80 12.41 -5.15 -1.44
N SER A 81 11.17 -5.01 -1.88
CA SER A 81 10.00 -5.21 -1.06
C SER A 81 8.89 -5.82 -1.90
N VAL A 82 7.84 -6.28 -1.25
CA VAL A 82 6.64 -6.73 -1.94
C VAL A 82 5.41 -6.04 -1.38
N VAL A 83 4.47 -5.76 -2.26
CA VAL A 83 3.12 -5.36 -1.86
C VAL A 83 2.35 -6.62 -1.53
N LEU A 84 1.70 -6.63 -0.38
CA LEU A 84 0.92 -7.78 0.09
C LEU A 84 -0.55 -7.55 -0.25
N LEU A 85 -0.99 -8.12 -1.36
CA LEU A 85 -2.38 -7.92 -1.80
C LEU A 85 -3.37 -8.80 -1.04
N ASN A 86 -2.91 -9.47 0.01
CA ASN A 86 -3.77 -10.14 0.98
C ASN A 86 -3.78 -9.41 2.33
N GLN A 87 -3.12 -8.24 2.42
CA GLN A 87 -3.11 -7.39 3.62
C GLN A 87 -3.61 -6.01 3.21
N ILE A 88 -4.90 -5.96 2.85
CA ILE A 88 -5.53 -4.76 2.34
C ILE A 88 -6.47 -4.22 3.42
N ARG A 89 -6.42 -2.91 3.66
CA ARG A 89 -7.27 -2.27 4.67
C ARG A 89 -7.78 -0.94 4.18
N SER A 90 -8.99 -0.61 4.60
CA SER A 90 -9.45 0.77 4.62
C SER A 90 -8.96 1.40 5.89
N ILE A 91 -8.31 2.54 5.78
CA ILE A 91 -7.78 3.24 6.96
C ILE A 91 -8.21 4.69 6.92
N ASP A 92 -8.33 5.29 8.09
CA ASP A 92 -8.52 6.72 8.20
C ASP A 92 -7.27 7.42 7.67
N LYS A 93 -7.47 8.51 6.93
CA LYS A 93 -6.34 9.24 6.35
C LYS A 93 -5.36 9.76 7.40
N HIS A 94 -5.80 9.93 8.64
CA HIS A 94 -4.90 10.35 9.71
C HIS A 94 -3.84 9.30 10.06
N ARG A 95 -4.00 8.07 9.59
CA ARG A 95 -2.97 7.03 9.76
C ARG A 95 -1.81 7.20 8.78
N LEU A 96 -1.97 8.02 7.74
CA LEU A 96 -0.91 8.33 6.80
C LEU A 96 0.09 9.28 7.46
N ILE A 97 1.35 8.88 7.51
CA ILE A 97 2.38 9.67 8.19
C ILE A 97 3.11 10.56 7.20
N LYS A 98 3.61 9.99 6.12
CA LYS A 98 4.26 10.79 5.09
C LYS A 98 4.35 10.01 3.78
N ARG A 99 4.35 10.74 2.68
CA ARG A 99 4.54 10.17 1.36
C ARG A 99 6.01 9.79 1.17
N LEU A 100 6.25 8.57 0.68
CA LEU A 100 7.60 8.10 0.39
C LEU A 100 7.96 8.20 -1.08
N GLY A 101 7.00 7.98 -1.96
CA GLY A 101 7.23 7.99 -3.40
C GLY A 101 6.02 7.49 -4.17
N VAL A 102 6.25 7.10 -5.41
CA VAL A 102 5.19 6.61 -6.29
C VAL A 102 5.73 5.45 -7.11
N LEU A 103 4.88 4.46 -7.37
CA LEU A 103 5.26 3.31 -8.17
C LEU A 103 5.11 3.62 -9.65
N LYS A 104 5.95 2.96 -10.46
CA LYS A 104 5.88 3.07 -11.90
C LYS A 104 4.62 2.38 -12.43
N PRO A 105 4.14 2.80 -13.61
CA PRO A 105 2.96 2.16 -14.21
C PRO A 105 3.12 0.65 -14.38
N GLN A 106 4.28 0.17 -14.77
CA GLN A 106 4.52 -1.26 -14.95
C GLN A 106 4.36 -2.01 -13.63
N THR A 107 4.89 -1.45 -12.55
CA THR A 107 4.75 -2.07 -11.22
C THR A 107 3.29 -2.07 -10.80
N MET A 108 2.55 -1.00 -11.09
CA MET A 108 1.13 -0.95 -10.78
C MET A 108 0.33 -2.00 -11.54
N GLU A 109 0.72 -2.32 -12.79
CA GLU A 109 0.07 -3.41 -13.52
C GLU A 109 0.26 -4.75 -12.80
N ASN A 110 1.47 -4.98 -12.28
CA ASN A 110 1.74 -6.20 -11.52
C ASN A 110 0.93 -6.23 -10.22
N VAL A 111 0.78 -5.08 -9.57
CA VAL A 111 -0.06 -4.95 -8.38
C VAL A 111 -1.51 -5.29 -8.71
N GLU A 112 -2.02 -4.76 -9.82
CA GLU A 112 -3.42 -4.99 -10.21
C GLU A 112 -3.67 -6.46 -10.50
N ARG A 113 -2.72 -7.13 -11.15
CA ARG A 113 -2.84 -8.56 -11.40
C ARG A 113 -2.88 -9.35 -10.07
N ALA A 114 -1.97 -9.05 -9.17
CA ALA A 114 -1.95 -9.71 -7.86
C ALA A 114 -3.23 -9.44 -7.06
N LEU A 115 -3.76 -8.22 -7.17
CA LEU A 115 -5.02 -7.84 -6.53
C LEU A 115 -6.17 -8.66 -7.07
N GLN A 116 -6.27 -8.80 -8.39
CA GLN A 116 -7.32 -9.60 -9.01
C GLN A 116 -7.26 -11.06 -8.58
N ILE A 117 -6.05 -11.59 -8.47
CA ILE A 117 -5.85 -12.95 -7.99
C ILE A 117 -6.28 -13.08 -6.53
N SER A 118 -5.84 -12.13 -5.69
CA SER A 118 -6.16 -12.15 -4.27
C SER A 118 -7.67 -12.11 -4.03
N PHE A 119 -8.39 -11.36 -4.86
CA PHE A 119 -9.83 -11.18 -4.70
C PHE A 119 -10.62 -12.26 -5.44
N GLY A 120 -9.94 -13.19 -6.10
CA GLY A 120 -10.64 -14.26 -6.84
C GLY A 120 -11.33 -13.79 -8.11
N LEU A 121 -10.92 -12.65 -8.65
CA LEU A 121 -11.51 -12.10 -9.86
C LEU A 121 -10.96 -12.75 -11.11
N VAL A 122 -9.81 -13.38 -11.03
CA VAL A 122 -9.20 -14.13 -12.13
C VAL A 122 -8.59 -15.41 -11.55
N LYS A 123 -8.40 -16.40 -12.42
CA LYS A 123 -7.72 -17.63 -12.02
C LYS A 123 -6.22 -17.47 -12.16
N PHE A 124 -5.49 -18.31 -11.46
CA PHE A 124 -4.04 -18.34 -11.55
C PHE A 124 -3.49 -19.74 -11.50
#